data_c7d1261f4b3850423930daf610afa5cf
#
_entry.id   c7d1261f4b3850423930daf610afa5cf
#
_cell.length_a   1.000
_cell.length_b   1.000
_cell.length_c   1.000
_cell.angle_alpha   90.00
_cell.angle_beta   90.00
_cell.angle_gamma   90.00
#
_symmetry.space_group_name_H-M   'P 1'
#
loop_
_entity.id
_entity.type
_entity.pdbx_description
1 polymer ?
#
loop_
_entity_poly.entity_id
_entity_poly.type
_entity_poly.pdbx_seq_one_letter_code
_entity_poly.pdbx_strand_id
1 'polypeptide(L)'
;MRTWSWFVPDSPTDETPLLPRVTGSTTRAATWSLLWALPVGTWVMVLGLLISSAINAGVSLIVGRGTDWAFNDGAGQLWPVVAVGTAIAVCLWLIYILQATSDALTDLTSARVVHTLRLELSRMLLTTPRNTLSPGAVLNTVDQDSVQVGALKNILNFPVGMVGFLLGSTIAIAPISPLIAVLLVCGGLSTALASYLTSGPLTRISARRRKAEAASIAIATDVAQGSRVVKGLGAVEHTERRFGAAADAALDVMLRESRLQAGLNFLRQFVPAAWSIGLLGYAAVLAFRGEITPGQMISVTLLVPPSLTVLGISLGVLTELWARGQASTRRVQHLAGELVDASLAPTPGEPRWEIDAGLTVWNPRSAGDRQLVDAELQRWQLQPGVVVAPHRVSVFEGSLADNVNPLGTVPPQHLRDALWAASCRDILRRLGGELSEGEGTDLVLPETPIGEAGLNLSGGQRQRIALARFLAADPPVLILDDPTTGLDSVTLDQVARRVAGLRSGYRTVVITSNPTWWGVADRVVEEFSGQPARSPEKETEQ
;
A
#
# COMPACT_ATOMS: atom_id res chain seq x y z
N MET A 1 28.14 1.69 -0.64
CA MET A 1 26.78 1.12 -0.61
C MET A 1 26.66 -0.30 -1.19
N ARG A 2 27.67 -0.86 -1.86
CA ARG A 2 27.67 -2.25 -2.35
C ARG A 2 27.75 -3.33 -1.25
N THR A 3 28.12 -2.98 -0.03
CA THR A 3 28.24 -3.94 1.09
C THR A 3 26.90 -4.51 1.58
N TRP A 4 25.78 -3.81 1.34
CA TRP A 4 24.45 -4.24 1.77
C TRP A 4 23.82 -5.28 0.85
N SER A 5 24.23 -5.34 -0.42
CA SER A 5 23.75 -6.34 -1.37
C SER A 5 24.14 -7.77 -1.00
N TRP A 6 25.17 -7.95 -0.14
CA TRP A 6 25.57 -9.27 0.35
C TRP A 6 24.54 -9.90 1.30
N PHE A 7 23.73 -9.09 1.96
CA PHE A 7 22.71 -9.52 2.92
C PHE A 7 21.29 -9.49 2.36
N VAL A 8 21.07 -8.70 1.33
CA VAL A 8 19.78 -8.54 0.65
C VAL A 8 20.03 -8.49 -0.86
N PRO A 9 19.33 -9.32 -1.67
CA PRO A 9 19.49 -9.34 -3.11
C PRO A 9 19.34 -7.96 -3.76
N ASP A 10 20.14 -7.67 -4.77
CA ASP A 10 20.08 -6.40 -5.52
C ASP A 10 18.86 -6.34 -6.45
N SER A 11 18.39 -7.50 -6.92
CA SER A 11 17.27 -7.63 -7.84
C SER A 11 16.09 -8.36 -7.19
N PRO A 12 14.86 -7.91 -7.40
CA PRO A 12 13.65 -8.64 -6.96
C PRO A 12 13.52 -10.05 -7.57
N THR A 13 14.14 -10.29 -8.72
CA THR A 13 14.12 -11.61 -9.39
C THR A 13 14.89 -12.68 -8.64
N ASP A 14 15.83 -12.29 -7.78
CA ASP A 14 16.61 -13.20 -6.94
C ASP A 14 15.89 -13.55 -5.63
N GLU A 15 14.74 -12.96 -5.39
CA GLU A 15 13.95 -13.17 -4.18
C GLU A 15 12.91 -14.29 -4.37
N THR A 16 12.71 -15.07 -3.33
CA THR A 16 11.62 -16.05 -3.33
C THR A 16 10.27 -15.32 -3.27
N PRO A 17 9.27 -15.73 -4.08
CA PRO A 17 7.95 -15.11 -4.09
C PRO A 17 7.33 -15.08 -2.69
N LEU A 18 6.73 -13.94 -2.32
CA LEU A 18 6.09 -13.76 -1.02
C LEU A 18 4.62 -14.16 -1.01
N LEU A 19 3.88 -13.89 -2.08
CA LEU A 19 2.44 -14.20 -2.16
C LEU A 19 2.10 -15.68 -1.96
N PRO A 20 2.83 -16.67 -2.52
CA PRO A 20 2.56 -18.08 -2.25
C PRO A 20 2.68 -18.46 -0.77
N ARG A 21 3.54 -17.75 -0.02
CA ARG A 21 3.66 -17.95 1.44
C ARG A 21 2.50 -17.35 2.21
N VAL A 22 1.85 -16.34 1.62
CA VAL A 22 0.74 -15.60 2.23
C VAL A 22 -0.60 -16.30 1.96
N THR A 23 -0.86 -16.75 0.72
CA THR A 23 -2.16 -17.28 0.28
C THR A 23 -2.50 -18.66 0.85
N GLY A 24 -1.52 -19.53 1.09
CA GLY A 24 -1.75 -20.90 1.54
C GLY A 24 -1.76 -21.12 3.05
N SER A 25 -1.75 -20.08 3.89
CA SER A 25 -1.55 -20.19 5.32
C SER A 25 -2.52 -19.36 6.15
N THR A 26 -2.63 -19.67 7.45
CA THR A 26 -3.40 -18.80 8.36
C THR A 26 -2.78 -17.41 8.45
N THR A 27 -3.57 -16.38 8.70
CA THR A 27 -3.08 -14.99 8.76
C THR A 27 -1.92 -14.81 9.76
N ARG A 28 -1.94 -15.55 10.87
CA ARG A 28 -0.82 -15.52 11.85
C ARG A 28 0.45 -16.14 11.28
N ALA A 29 0.34 -17.30 10.63
CA ALA A 29 1.48 -17.97 10.00
C ALA A 29 2.06 -17.14 8.85
N ALA A 30 1.19 -16.54 8.02
CA ALA A 30 1.59 -15.62 6.96
C ALA A 30 2.34 -14.41 7.52
N THR A 31 1.80 -13.75 8.54
CA THR A 31 2.45 -12.60 9.20
C THR A 31 3.82 -12.98 9.76
N TRP A 32 3.92 -14.17 10.38
CA TRP A 32 5.19 -14.67 10.90
C TRP A 32 6.19 -14.98 9.78
N SER A 33 5.74 -15.59 8.67
CA SER A 33 6.61 -15.86 7.52
C SER A 33 7.11 -14.57 6.84
N LEU A 34 6.29 -13.52 6.79
CA LEU A 34 6.67 -12.19 6.27
C LEU A 34 7.66 -11.47 7.20
N LEU A 35 7.49 -11.63 8.51
CA LEU A 35 8.45 -11.10 9.49
C LEU A 35 9.86 -11.67 9.26
N TRP A 36 9.97 -12.96 8.93
CA TRP A 36 11.23 -13.65 8.65
C TRP A 36 11.59 -13.70 7.16
N ALA A 37 10.91 -12.94 6.30
CA ALA A 37 11.32 -12.80 4.91
C ALA A 37 12.74 -12.22 4.83
N LEU A 38 13.51 -12.60 3.81
CA LEU A 38 14.93 -12.23 3.65
C LEU A 38 15.78 -12.65 4.87
N PRO A 39 15.89 -13.97 5.13
CA PRO A 39 16.40 -14.49 6.40
C PRO A 39 17.82 -14.05 6.71
N VAL A 40 18.71 -13.95 5.72
CA VAL A 40 20.10 -13.55 5.92
C VAL A 40 20.19 -12.14 6.48
N GLY A 41 19.56 -11.17 5.84
CA GLY A 41 19.52 -9.78 6.31
C GLY A 41 18.86 -9.65 7.69
N THR A 42 17.78 -10.42 7.93
CA THR A 42 17.08 -10.45 9.21
C THR A 42 17.95 -11.02 10.34
N TRP A 43 18.68 -12.10 10.11
CA TRP A 43 19.57 -12.67 11.12
C TRP A 43 20.78 -11.77 11.41
N VAL A 44 21.38 -11.16 10.39
CA VAL A 44 22.50 -10.21 10.58
C VAL A 44 22.04 -9.01 11.41
N MET A 45 20.86 -8.48 11.13
CA MET A 45 20.22 -7.41 11.91
C MET A 45 20.04 -7.81 13.38
N VAL A 46 19.43 -8.98 13.64
CA VAL A 46 19.16 -9.48 15.00
C VAL A 46 20.47 -9.70 15.77
N LEU A 47 21.45 -10.35 15.15
CA LEU A 47 22.75 -10.59 15.78
C LEU A 47 23.51 -9.28 16.04
N GLY A 48 23.47 -8.35 15.09
CA GLY A 48 24.08 -7.03 15.26
C GLY A 48 23.51 -6.27 16.47
N LEU A 49 22.18 -6.31 16.63
CA LEU A 49 21.49 -5.68 17.78
C LEU A 49 21.83 -6.36 19.11
N LEU A 50 21.88 -7.69 19.14
CA LEU A 50 22.25 -8.44 20.35
C LEU A 50 23.70 -8.15 20.78
N ILE A 51 24.63 -8.17 19.81
CA ILE A 51 26.06 -7.87 20.09
C ILE A 51 26.22 -6.41 20.52
N SER A 52 25.58 -5.47 19.82
CA SER A 52 25.58 -4.03 20.20
C SER A 52 25.08 -3.84 21.63
N SER A 53 23.98 -4.50 21.99
CA SER A 53 23.38 -4.43 23.34
C SER A 53 24.30 -5.03 24.41
N ALA A 54 24.97 -6.14 24.12
CA ALA A 54 25.94 -6.75 25.03
C ALA A 54 27.16 -5.85 25.24
N ILE A 55 27.69 -5.23 24.19
CA ILE A 55 28.79 -4.25 24.30
C ILE A 55 28.34 -3.03 25.11
N ASN A 56 27.11 -2.56 24.88
CA ASN A 56 26.57 -1.40 25.66
C ASN A 56 26.48 -1.70 27.16
N ALA A 57 26.06 -2.90 27.56
CA ALA A 57 26.11 -3.31 28.94
C ALA A 57 27.57 -3.39 29.45
N GLY A 58 28.50 -3.86 28.61
CA GLY A 58 29.93 -3.92 28.90
C GLY A 58 30.57 -2.54 29.18
N VAL A 59 30.12 -1.49 28.47
CA VAL A 59 30.61 -0.12 28.71
C VAL A 59 30.40 0.30 30.18
N SER A 60 29.26 -0.04 30.76
CA SER A 60 28.95 0.29 32.16
C SER A 60 29.90 -0.40 33.15
N LEU A 61 30.36 -1.65 32.82
CA LEU A 61 31.37 -2.33 33.63
C LEU A 61 32.77 -1.70 33.47
N ILE A 62 33.12 -1.24 32.25
CA ILE A 62 34.39 -0.53 32.02
C ILE A 62 34.43 0.77 32.81
N VAL A 63 33.32 1.52 32.83
CA VAL A 63 33.19 2.75 33.65
C VAL A 63 33.37 2.44 35.15
N GLY A 64 32.69 1.40 35.65
CA GLY A 64 32.79 1.00 37.03
C GLY A 64 34.21 0.58 37.44
N ARG A 65 34.84 -0.34 36.65
CA ARG A 65 36.23 -0.76 36.91
C ARG A 65 37.23 0.39 36.80
N GLY A 66 37.01 1.28 35.82
CA GLY A 66 37.82 2.49 35.67
C GLY A 66 37.71 3.42 36.89
N THR A 67 36.53 3.51 37.48
CA THR A 67 36.31 4.28 38.71
C THR A 67 37.05 3.64 39.89
N ASP A 68 36.91 2.32 40.09
CA ASP A 68 37.62 1.63 41.16
C ASP A 68 39.14 1.78 41.03
N TRP A 69 39.65 1.68 39.83
CA TRP A 69 41.07 1.89 39.56
C TRP A 69 41.52 3.32 39.84
N ALA A 70 40.74 4.32 39.46
CA ALA A 70 41.04 5.72 39.75
C ALA A 70 41.07 6.04 41.27
N PHE A 71 40.22 5.36 42.06
CA PHE A 71 40.18 5.54 43.51
C PHE A 71 41.27 4.79 44.28
N ASN A 72 41.65 3.58 43.83
CA ASN A 72 42.58 2.73 44.59
C ASN A 72 44.05 2.93 44.16
N ASP A 73 44.37 2.92 42.87
CA ASP A 73 45.75 2.87 42.37
C ASP A 73 46.14 4.04 41.45
N GLY A 74 45.19 4.88 41.07
CA GLY A 74 45.36 5.83 39.97
C GLY A 74 45.58 7.29 40.37
N ALA A 75 45.68 7.60 41.67
CA ALA A 75 45.83 8.98 42.12
C ALA A 75 47.13 9.61 41.56
N GLY A 76 47.00 10.39 40.50
CA GLY A 76 48.11 11.13 39.86
C GLY A 76 48.65 10.53 38.57
N GLN A 77 48.13 9.39 38.10
CA GLN A 77 48.53 8.82 36.78
C GLN A 77 47.49 9.11 35.69
N LEU A 78 47.91 9.69 34.57
CA LEU A 78 47.04 9.98 33.43
C LEU A 78 46.74 8.74 32.56
N TRP A 79 47.63 7.75 32.59
CA TRP A 79 47.52 6.56 31.73
C TRP A 79 46.23 5.73 31.93
N PRO A 80 45.79 5.45 33.17
CA PRO A 80 44.54 4.74 33.40
C PRO A 80 43.32 5.45 32.83
N VAL A 81 43.25 6.76 32.97
CA VAL A 81 42.15 7.57 32.45
C VAL A 81 42.11 7.52 30.91
N VAL A 82 43.28 7.62 30.29
CA VAL A 82 43.38 7.52 28.81
C VAL A 82 42.99 6.11 28.34
N ALA A 83 43.43 5.06 29.02
CA ALA A 83 43.09 3.67 28.67
C ALA A 83 41.57 3.39 28.76
N VAL A 84 40.94 3.80 29.88
CA VAL A 84 39.49 3.66 30.07
C VAL A 84 38.72 4.51 29.04
N GLY A 85 39.13 5.75 28.81
CA GLY A 85 38.50 6.62 27.82
C GLY A 85 38.60 6.06 26.40
N THR A 86 39.77 5.51 26.05
CA THR A 86 39.96 4.86 24.72
C THR A 86 39.10 3.58 24.59
N ALA A 87 39.04 2.74 25.63
CA ALA A 87 38.20 1.57 25.64
C ALA A 87 36.70 1.90 25.45
N ILE A 88 36.22 2.91 26.16
CA ILE A 88 34.85 3.41 26.01
C ILE A 88 34.64 3.94 24.59
N ALA A 89 35.54 4.75 24.03
CA ALA A 89 35.43 5.28 22.68
C ALA A 89 35.36 4.18 21.62
N VAL A 90 36.20 3.13 21.76
CA VAL A 90 36.16 1.97 20.85
C VAL A 90 34.84 1.21 20.97
N CYS A 91 34.35 0.97 22.19
CA CYS A 91 33.05 0.32 22.41
C CYS A 91 31.90 1.14 21.81
N LEU A 92 31.86 2.45 22.04
CA LEU A 92 30.84 3.32 21.49
C LEU A 92 30.89 3.35 19.95
N TRP A 93 32.07 3.35 19.36
CA TRP A 93 32.24 3.27 17.92
C TRP A 93 31.72 1.95 17.35
N LEU A 94 32.02 0.81 18.01
CA LEU A 94 31.49 -0.51 17.63
C LEU A 94 29.96 -0.57 17.78
N ILE A 95 29.41 -0.07 18.90
CA ILE A 95 27.96 0.01 19.11
C ILE A 95 27.31 0.80 17.97
N TYR A 96 27.85 1.98 17.65
CA TYR A 96 27.31 2.84 16.60
C TYR A 96 27.29 2.14 15.23
N ILE A 97 28.39 1.49 14.85
CA ILE A 97 28.46 0.75 13.58
C ILE A 97 27.46 -0.40 13.55
N LEU A 98 27.41 -1.22 14.60
CA LEU A 98 26.51 -2.36 14.66
C LEU A 98 25.04 -1.92 14.64
N GLN A 99 24.72 -0.86 15.38
CA GLN A 99 23.35 -0.34 15.42
C GLN A 99 22.95 0.32 14.10
N ALA A 100 23.80 1.19 13.55
CA ALA A 100 23.54 1.82 12.24
C ALA A 100 23.41 0.76 11.11
N THR A 101 24.21 -0.31 11.18
CA THR A 101 24.10 -1.44 10.25
C THR A 101 22.77 -2.17 10.40
N SER A 102 22.36 -2.44 11.63
CA SER A 102 21.10 -3.13 11.91
C SER A 102 19.88 -2.30 11.53
N ASP A 103 19.90 -0.99 11.80
CA ASP A 103 18.84 -0.07 11.42
C ASP A 103 18.72 0.02 9.89
N ALA A 104 19.85 0.17 9.19
CA ALA A 104 19.87 0.19 7.73
C ALA A 104 19.38 -1.13 7.11
N LEU A 105 19.71 -2.28 7.70
CA LEU A 105 19.19 -3.58 7.27
C LEU A 105 17.68 -3.72 7.54
N THR A 106 17.19 -3.14 8.64
CA THR A 106 15.76 -3.11 8.94
C THR A 106 15.00 -2.36 7.84
N ASP A 107 15.46 -1.15 7.51
CA ASP A 107 14.84 -0.32 6.48
C ASP A 107 14.94 -0.98 5.09
N LEU A 108 16.12 -1.51 4.75
CA LEU A 108 16.35 -2.17 3.47
C LEU A 108 15.48 -3.43 3.31
N THR A 109 15.43 -4.30 4.31
CA THR A 109 14.59 -5.52 4.25
C THR A 109 13.11 -5.18 4.24
N SER A 110 12.68 -4.14 4.98
CA SER A 110 11.32 -3.61 4.93
C SER A 110 10.97 -3.10 3.54
N ALA A 111 11.79 -2.24 2.95
CA ALA A 111 11.60 -1.71 1.61
C ALA A 111 11.54 -2.81 0.53
N ARG A 112 12.36 -3.85 0.67
CA ARG A 112 12.32 -5.01 -0.24
C ARG A 112 11.03 -5.80 -0.13
N VAL A 113 10.55 -6.07 1.07
CA VAL A 113 9.24 -6.74 1.27
C VAL A 113 8.12 -5.93 0.65
N VAL A 114 8.10 -4.61 0.85
CA VAL A 114 7.12 -3.70 0.24
C VAL A 114 7.17 -3.78 -1.28
N HIS A 115 8.37 -3.64 -1.85
CA HIS A 115 8.57 -3.66 -3.29
C HIS A 115 8.12 -4.98 -3.92
N THR A 116 8.55 -6.11 -3.35
CA THR A 116 8.19 -7.44 -3.85
C THR A 116 6.68 -7.68 -3.80
N LEU A 117 6.02 -7.33 -2.68
CA LEU A 117 4.57 -7.46 -2.57
C LEU A 117 3.83 -6.59 -3.60
N ARG A 118 4.24 -5.32 -3.76
CA ARG A 118 3.66 -4.44 -4.77
C ARG A 118 3.80 -5.00 -6.17
N LEU A 119 4.99 -5.49 -6.51
CA LEU A 119 5.27 -6.06 -7.83
C LEU A 119 4.44 -7.32 -8.09
N GLU A 120 4.39 -8.24 -7.13
CA GLU A 120 3.63 -9.49 -7.25
C GLU A 120 2.12 -9.22 -7.35
N LEU A 121 1.56 -8.36 -6.48
CA LEU A 121 0.15 -7.97 -6.53
C LEU A 121 -0.20 -7.26 -7.84
N SER A 122 0.67 -6.35 -8.30
CA SER A 122 0.45 -5.64 -9.57
C SER A 122 0.48 -6.61 -10.76
N ARG A 123 1.40 -7.57 -10.77
CA ARG A 123 1.43 -8.62 -11.82
C ARG A 123 0.16 -9.46 -11.81
N MET A 124 -0.29 -9.90 -10.63
CA MET A 124 -1.55 -10.65 -10.52
C MET A 124 -2.74 -9.85 -11.03
N LEU A 125 -2.84 -8.57 -10.66
CA LEU A 125 -3.91 -7.67 -11.14
C LEU A 125 -3.91 -7.53 -12.67
N LEU A 126 -2.74 -7.41 -13.28
CA LEU A 126 -2.59 -7.26 -14.74
C LEU A 126 -2.85 -8.57 -15.50
N THR A 127 -2.58 -9.72 -14.89
CA THR A 127 -2.76 -11.03 -15.53
C THR A 127 -4.14 -11.66 -15.29
N THR A 128 -4.90 -11.15 -14.32
CA THR A 128 -6.23 -11.67 -13.99
C THR A 128 -7.27 -11.07 -14.95
N PRO A 129 -7.96 -11.89 -15.75
CA PRO A 129 -8.86 -11.38 -16.81
C PRO A 129 -10.12 -10.70 -16.26
N ARG A 130 -10.47 -10.93 -15.00
CA ARG A 130 -11.67 -10.38 -14.36
C ARG A 130 -11.32 -9.78 -13.01
N ASN A 131 -11.64 -8.51 -12.83
CA ASN A 131 -11.48 -7.83 -11.55
C ASN A 131 -12.78 -7.10 -11.21
N THR A 132 -13.48 -7.60 -10.19
CA THR A 132 -14.72 -6.98 -9.66
C THR A 132 -14.42 -6.04 -8.47
N LEU A 133 -13.15 -5.90 -8.11
CA LEU A 133 -12.70 -5.15 -6.94
C LEU A 133 -12.83 -3.64 -7.15
N SER A 134 -13.15 -2.92 -6.09
CA SER A 134 -13.16 -1.47 -6.15
C SER A 134 -11.72 -0.93 -6.31
N PRO A 135 -11.46 0.01 -7.23
CA PRO A 135 -10.12 0.57 -7.45
C PRO A 135 -9.47 1.12 -6.17
N GLY A 136 -10.27 1.76 -5.31
CA GLY A 136 -9.77 2.30 -4.05
C GLY A 136 -9.32 1.23 -3.06
N ALA A 137 -10.02 0.09 -2.96
CA ALA A 137 -9.61 -1.02 -2.10
C ALA A 137 -8.32 -1.66 -2.61
N VAL A 138 -8.21 -1.87 -3.92
CA VAL A 138 -7.01 -2.40 -4.57
C VAL A 138 -5.81 -1.49 -4.32
N LEU A 139 -5.95 -0.19 -4.60
CA LEU A 139 -4.88 0.78 -4.40
C LEU A 139 -4.42 0.83 -2.94
N ASN A 140 -5.36 0.86 -1.99
CA ASN A 140 -5.02 0.86 -0.58
C ASN A 140 -4.26 -0.40 -0.15
N THR A 141 -4.64 -1.57 -0.67
CA THR A 141 -3.97 -2.84 -0.33
C THR A 141 -2.59 -2.92 -0.98
N VAL A 142 -2.45 -2.55 -2.25
CA VAL A 142 -1.16 -2.58 -2.95
C VAL A 142 -0.19 -1.55 -2.36
N ASP A 143 -0.65 -0.36 -1.99
CA ASP A 143 0.21 0.71 -1.47
C ASP A 143 0.36 0.64 0.06
N GLN A 144 -0.69 0.98 0.80
CA GLN A 144 -0.62 1.17 2.25
C GLN A 144 -0.43 -0.13 3.03
N ASP A 145 -1.14 -1.20 2.65
CA ASP A 145 -1.02 -2.47 3.36
C ASP A 145 0.34 -3.11 3.14
N SER A 146 0.92 -2.99 1.95
CA SER A 146 2.29 -3.45 1.69
C SER A 146 3.31 -2.75 2.59
N VAL A 147 3.17 -1.43 2.81
CA VAL A 147 4.01 -0.65 3.74
C VAL A 147 3.85 -1.15 5.18
N GLN A 148 2.62 -1.40 5.64
CA GLN A 148 2.39 -1.90 6.99
C GLN A 148 2.95 -3.32 7.19
N VAL A 149 2.92 -4.15 6.14
CA VAL A 149 3.55 -5.48 6.16
C VAL A 149 5.07 -5.35 6.22
N GLY A 150 5.68 -4.47 5.44
CA GLY A 150 7.13 -4.20 5.52
C GLY A 150 7.54 -3.70 6.90
N ALA A 151 6.74 -2.84 7.52
CA ALA A 151 6.98 -2.30 8.86
C ALA A 151 6.99 -3.36 9.97
N LEU A 152 6.54 -4.61 9.70
CA LEU A 152 6.71 -5.73 10.62
C LEU A 152 8.18 -5.96 11.01
N LYS A 153 9.14 -5.62 10.15
CA LYS A 153 10.58 -5.73 10.46
C LYS A 153 11.00 -4.93 11.70
N ASN A 154 10.33 -3.81 11.96
CA ASN A 154 10.58 -3.00 13.16
C ASN A 154 10.26 -3.74 14.47
N ILE A 155 9.43 -4.80 14.41
CA ILE A 155 9.16 -5.66 15.58
C ILE A 155 10.43 -6.41 16.01
N LEU A 156 11.30 -6.76 15.07
CA LEU A 156 12.56 -7.42 15.39
C LEU A 156 13.65 -6.44 15.80
N ASN A 157 13.67 -5.21 15.28
CA ASN A 157 14.70 -4.23 15.58
C ASN A 157 14.64 -3.81 17.06
N PHE A 158 13.60 -3.09 17.44
CA PHE A 158 13.54 -2.44 18.74
C PHE A 158 13.46 -3.41 19.95
N PRO A 159 12.58 -4.45 19.95
CA PRO A 159 12.49 -5.39 21.08
C PRO A 159 13.70 -6.29 21.25
N VAL A 160 14.36 -6.68 20.17
CA VAL A 160 15.58 -7.51 20.26
C VAL A 160 16.70 -6.74 20.96
N GLY A 161 16.92 -5.47 20.61
CA GLY A 161 17.88 -4.62 21.29
C GLY A 161 17.61 -4.50 22.79
N MET A 162 16.33 -4.39 23.16
CA MET A 162 15.92 -4.27 24.58
C MET A 162 16.10 -5.54 25.38
N VAL A 163 15.64 -6.67 24.83
CA VAL A 163 15.87 -7.97 25.46
C VAL A 163 17.36 -8.25 25.56
N GLY A 164 18.11 -7.92 24.51
CA GLY A 164 19.57 -8.04 24.48
C GLY A 164 20.24 -7.18 25.59
N PHE A 165 19.76 -5.94 25.79
CA PHE A 165 20.30 -5.08 26.84
C PHE A 165 19.93 -5.56 28.25
N LEU A 166 18.70 -6.03 28.48
CA LEU A 166 18.32 -6.64 29.76
C LEU A 166 19.17 -7.88 30.08
N LEU A 167 19.34 -8.77 29.11
CA LEU A 167 20.17 -9.97 29.27
C LEU A 167 21.65 -9.61 29.50
N GLY A 168 22.18 -8.68 28.70
CA GLY A 168 23.55 -8.18 28.88
C GLY A 168 23.76 -7.53 30.22
N SER A 169 22.82 -6.71 30.69
CA SER A 169 22.86 -6.09 32.02
C SER A 169 22.77 -7.12 33.13
N THR A 170 21.91 -8.13 32.98
CA THR A 170 21.79 -9.23 33.96
C THR A 170 23.09 -10.01 34.08
N ILE A 171 23.71 -10.38 32.94
CA ILE A 171 25.01 -11.08 32.93
C ILE A 171 26.11 -10.20 33.51
N ALA A 172 26.09 -8.89 33.23
CA ALA A 172 27.08 -7.93 33.75
C ALA A 172 26.98 -7.74 35.27
N ILE A 173 25.76 -7.77 35.82
CA ILE A 173 25.51 -7.57 37.27
C ILE A 173 25.66 -8.88 38.07
N ALA A 174 25.47 -10.05 37.46
CA ALA A 174 25.52 -11.33 38.16
C ALA A 174 26.80 -11.59 38.97
N PRO A 175 28.02 -11.22 38.49
CA PRO A 175 29.26 -11.33 39.30
C PRO A 175 29.35 -10.33 40.43
N ILE A 176 28.63 -9.19 40.38
CA ILE A 176 28.60 -8.14 41.40
C ILE A 176 27.67 -8.57 42.55
N SER A 177 26.43 -8.91 42.18
CA SER A 177 25.43 -9.41 43.13
C SER A 177 24.40 -10.27 42.38
N PRO A 178 24.43 -11.62 42.60
CA PRO A 178 23.45 -12.52 41.95
C PRO A 178 22.00 -12.16 42.28
N LEU A 179 21.75 -11.65 43.50
CA LEU A 179 20.41 -11.25 43.92
C LEU A 179 19.89 -10.05 43.12
N ILE A 180 20.74 -9.01 42.90
CA ILE A 180 20.37 -7.85 42.07
C ILE A 180 20.07 -8.34 40.63
N ALA A 181 20.86 -9.24 40.09
CA ALA A 181 20.65 -9.79 38.74
C ALA A 181 19.30 -10.53 38.62
N VAL A 182 18.94 -11.37 39.59
CA VAL A 182 17.62 -12.06 39.61
C VAL A 182 16.48 -11.05 39.77
N LEU A 183 16.61 -10.11 40.69
CA LEU A 183 15.58 -9.07 40.89
C LEU A 183 15.44 -8.13 39.70
N LEU A 184 16.51 -7.88 38.94
CA LEU A 184 16.44 -7.14 37.67
C LEU A 184 15.57 -7.88 36.64
N VAL A 185 15.71 -9.18 36.50
CA VAL A 185 14.86 -10.00 35.61
C VAL A 185 13.41 -9.97 36.10
N CYS A 186 13.16 -10.12 37.42
CA CYS A 186 11.80 -10.01 37.99
C CYS A 186 11.20 -8.62 37.74
N GLY A 187 11.99 -7.56 37.88
CA GLY A 187 11.61 -6.19 37.57
C GLY A 187 11.25 -6.04 36.07
N GLY A 188 12.07 -6.59 35.20
CA GLY A 188 11.80 -6.63 33.75
C GLY A 188 10.50 -7.35 33.42
N LEU A 189 10.28 -8.55 33.97
CA LEU A 189 9.04 -9.33 33.76
C LEU A 189 7.80 -8.60 34.31
N SER A 190 7.89 -7.99 35.48
CA SER A 190 6.77 -7.23 36.06
C SER A 190 6.44 -5.97 35.24
N THR A 191 7.45 -5.29 34.72
CA THR A 191 7.30 -4.15 33.81
C THR A 191 6.66 -4.58 32.48
N ALA A 192 7.10 -5.71 31.94
CA ALA A 192 6.51 -6.32 30.75
C ALA A 192 5.04 -6.68 30.95
N LEU A 193 4.70 -7.28 32.09
CA LEU A 193 3.32 -7.64 32.47
C LEU A 193 2.46 -6.38 32.63
N ALA A 194 2.93 -5.34 33.31
CA ALA A 194 2.23 -4.07 33.44
C ALA A 194 1.94 -3.43 32.08
N SER A 195 2.92 -3.45 31.18
CA SER A 195 2.77 -2.96 29.80
C SER A 195 1.76 -3.77 29.00
N TYR A 196 1.76 -5.10 29.12
CA TYR A 196 0.80 -5.99 28.48
C TYR A 196 -0.63 -5.75 28.98
N LEU A 197 -0.85 -5.68 30.28
CA LEU A 197 -2.17 -5.45 30.88
C LEU A 197 -2.75 -4.08 30.49
N THR A 198 -1.91 -3.08 30.31
CA THR A 198 -2.34 -1.72 29.93
C THR A 198 -2.59 -1.55 28.43
N SER A 199 -2.13 -2.47 27.59
CA SER A 199 -2.26 -2.36 26.11
C SER A 199 -3.71 -2.54 25.62
N GLY A 200 -4.47 -3.48 26.22
CA GLY A 200 -5.83 -3.77 25.81
C GLY A 200 -6.82 -2.61 25.93
N PRO A 201 -6.94 -1.96 27.12
CA PRO A 201 -7.76 -0.76 27.29
C PRO A 201 -7.40 0.36 26.33
N LEU A 202 -6.11 0.61 26.12
CA LEU A 202 -5.62 1.66 25.23
C LEU A 202 -6.04 1.39 23.78
N THR A 203 -5.87 0.18 23.28
CA THR A 203 -6.25 -0.21 21.92
C THR A 203 -7.75 0.01 21.66
N ARG A 204 -8.59 -0.31 22.64
CA ARG A 204 -10.06 -0.15 22.52
C ARG A 204 -10.46 1.33 22.44
N ILE A 205 -9.90 2.20 23.26
CA ILE A 205 -10.23 3.64 23.24
C ILE A 205 -9.69 4.30 21.98
N SER A 206 -8.48 3.94 21.55
CA SER A 206 -7.88 4.44 20.29
C SER A 206 -8.71 4.03 19.05
N ALA A 207 -9.32 2.84 19.07
CA ALA A 207 -10.25 2.44 18.02
C ALA A 207 -11.52 3.31 17.99
N ARG A 208 -12.06 3.67 19.15
CA ARG A 208 -13.22 4.60 19.25
C ARG A 208 -12.86 6.00 18.76
N ARG A 209 -11.68 6.51 19.12
CA ARG A 209 -11.16 7.80 18.63
C ARG A 209 -11.11 7.80 17.11
N ARG A 210 -10.43 6.83 16.49
CA ARG A 210 -10.32 6.73 15.01
C ARG A 210 -11.69 6.71 14.33
N LYS A 211 -12.69 6.04 14.93
CA LYS A 211 -14.06 6.01 14.39
C LYS A 211 -14.72 7.40 14.45
N ALA A 212 -14.55 8.12 15.56
CA ALA A 212 -15.10 9.48 15.71
C ALA A 212 -14.41 10.48 14.80
N GLU A 213 -13.08 10.43 14.68
CA GLU A 213 -12.30 11.24 13.73
C GLU A 213 -12.74 10.98 12.27
N ALA A 214 -12.86 9.70 11.88
CA ALA A 214 -13.30 9.34 10.53
C ALA A 214 -14.70 9.89 10.21
N ALA A 215 -15.63 9.89 11.16
CA ALA A 215 -16.96 10.47 10.98
C ALA A 215 -16.91 12.00 10.76
N SER A 216 -16.06 12.71 11.51
CA SER A 216 -15.85 14.15 11.33
C SER A 216 -15.19 14.46 9.98
N ILE A 217 -14.16 13.70 9.59
CA ILE A 217 -13.47 13.85 8.31
C ILE A 217 -14.41 13.57 7.13
N ALA A 218 -15.29 12.56 7.23
CA ALA A 218 -16.28 12.27 6.19
C ALA A 218 -17.20 13.47 5.93
N ILE A 219 -17.72 14.10 7.00
CA ILE A 219 -18.55 15.31 6.87
C ILE A 219 -17.76 16.46 6.22
N ALA A 220 -16.50 16.67 6.64
CA ALA A 220 -15.65 17.70 6.06
C ALA A 220 -15.40 17.46 4.55
N THR A 221 -15.19 16.21 4.16
CA THR A 221 -14.99 15.83 2.76
C THR A 221 -16.26 16.06 1.94
N ASP A 222 -17.43 15.66 2.44
CA ASP A 222 -18.72 15.89 1.79
C ASP A 222 -18.97 17.39 1.59
N VAL A 223 -18.68 18.21 2.62
CA VAL A 223 -18.82 19.67 2.57
C VAL A 223 -17.86 20.29 1.55
N ALA A 224 -16.62 19.84 1.50
CA ALA A 224 -15.63 20.33 0.54
C ALA A 224 -16.05 20.03 -0.90
N GLN A 225 -16.50 18.80 -1.17
CA GLN A 225 -16.99 18.38 -2.49
C GLN A 225 -18.30 19.07 -2.88
N GLY A 226 -19.23 19.21 -1.91
CA GLY A 226 -20.53 19.82 -2.10
C GLY A 226 -20.58 21.33 -1.83
N SER A 227 -19.47 22.03 -1.67
CA SER A 227 -19.41 23.42 -1.19
C SER A 227 -20.24 24.40 -2.03
N ARG A 228 -20.29 24.21 -3.36
CA ARG A 228 -21.13 25.02 -4.25
C ARG A 228 -22.63 24.84 -3.99
N VAL A 229 -23.04 23.59 -3.74
CA VAL A 229 -24.44 23.25 -3.43
C VAL A 229 -24.84 23.82 -2.07
N VAL A 230 -23.99 23.62 -1.05
CA VAL A 230 -24.19 24.14 0.31
C VAL A 230 -24.38 25.67 0.29
N LYS A 231 -23.53 26.40 -0.45
CA LYS A 231 -23.61 27.85 -0.61
C LYS A 231 -24.85 28.26 -1.43
N GLY A 232 -25.13 27.55 -2.53
CA GLY A 232 -26.29 27.86 -3.40
C GLY A 232 -27.64 27.66 -2.70
N LEU A 233 -27.72 26.71 -1.77
CA LEU A 233 -28.93 26.45 -0.96
C LEU A 233 -29.02 27.31 0.32
N GLY A 234 -28.01 28.12 0.63
CA GLY A 234 -27.96 28.89 1.90
C GLY A 234 -27.80 28.01 3.15
N ALA A 235 -27.36 26.75 2.99
CA ALA A 235 -27.30 25.75 4.05
C ALA A 235 -25.98 25.79 4.87
N VAL A 236 -25.22 26.89 4.81
CA VAL A 236 -23.90 27.03 5.44
C VAL A 236 -23.99 26.81 6.95
N GLU A 237 -24.89 27.56 7.63
CA GLU A 237 -25.04 27.49 9.10
C GLU A 237 -25.47 26.10 9.60
N HIS A 238 -26.37 25.44 8.85
CA HIS A 238 -26.77 24.06 9.19
C HIS A 238 -25.59 23.06 9.07
N THR A 239 -24.80 23.21 8.02
CA THR A 239 -23.66 22.37 7.74
C THR A 239 -22.55 22.60 8.76
N GLU A 240 -22.29 23.86 9.15
CA GLU A 240 -21.34 24.23 10.20
C GLU A 240 -21.73 23.62 11.55
N ARG A 241 -23.00 23.72 11.95
CA ARG A 241 -23.50 23.09 13.18
C ARG A 241 -23.35 21.57 13.16
N ARG A 242 -23.65 20.92 12.04
CA ARG A 242 -23.49 19.47 11.88
C ARG A 242 -22.04 19.05 11.97
N PHE A 243 -21.13 19.79 11.32
CA PHE A 243 -19.70 19.52 11.41
C PHE A 243 -19.16 19.79 12.82
N GLY A 244 -19.55 20.92 13.45
CA GLY A 244 -19.18 21.26 14.82
C GLY A 244 -19.58 20.17 15.81
N ALA A 245 -20.81 19.68 15.75
CA ALA A 245 -21.25 18.58 16.61
C ALA A 245 -20.44 17.28 16.44
N ALA A 246 -20.06 16.96 15.21
CA ALA A 246 -19.21 15.80 14.96
C ALA A 246 -17.77 16.00 15.42
N ALA A 247 -17.23 17.21 15.27
CA ALA A 247 -15.90 17.59 15.75
C ALA A 247 -15.84 17.58 17.28
N ASP A 248 -16.88 18.12 17.96
CA ASP A 248 -16.99 18.11 19.42
C ASP A 248 -17.08 16.68 19.97
N ALA A 249 -17.85 15.81 19.31
CA ALA A 249 -17.93 14.38 19.66
C ALA A 249 -16.57 13.69 19.50
N ALA A 250 -15.82 14.01 18.45
CA ALA A 250 -14.47 13.49 18.26
C ALA A 250 -13.51 14.01 19.35
N LEU A 251 -13.56 15.30 19.67
CA LEU A 251 -12.77 15.93 20.74
C LEU A 251 -13.03 15.27 22.09
N ASP A 252 -14.29 15.01 22.44
CA ASP A 252 -14.68 14.34 23.68
C ASP A 252 -14.02 12.95 23.82
N VAL A 253 -14.01 12.16 22.74
CA VAL A 253 -13.37 10.84 22.73
C VAL A 253 -11.84 10.99 22.83
N MET A 254 -11.23 11.98 22.15
CA MET A 254 -9.80 12.27 22.23
C MET A 254 -9.38 12.66 23.64
N LEU A 255 -10.16 13.50 24.33
CA LEU A 255 -9.88 13.90 25.72
C LEU A 255 -9.99 12.71 26.68
N ARG A 256 -10.97 11.82 26.49
CA ARG A 256 -11.08 10.58 27.29
C ARG A 256 -9.90 9.64 27.05
N GLU A 257 -9.48 9.49 25.77
CA GLU A 257 -8.29 8.71 25.45
C GLU A 257 -7.04 9.29 26.09
N SER A 258 -6.82 10.61 25.98
CA SER A 258 -5.66 11.29 26.59
C SER A 258 -5.60 11.10 28.10
N ARG A 259 -6.73 11.20 28.80
CA ARG A 259 -6.80 10.96 30.25
C ARG A 259 -6.45 9.51 30.61
N LEU A 260 -7.04 8.54 29.88
CA LEU A 260 -6.72 7.13 30.09
C LEU A 260 -5.24 6.85 29.77
N GLN A 261 -4.75 7.39 28.67
CA GLN A 261 -3.35 7.23 28.26
C GLN A 261 -2.38 7.80 29.30
N ALA A 262 -2.69 8.98 29.88
CA ALA A 262 -1.90 9.56 30.94
C ALA A 262 -1.82 8.64 32.18
N GLY A 263 -2.96 8.10 32.63
CA GLY A 263 -3.00 7.16 33.76
C GLY A 263 -2.25 5.85 33.49
N LEU A 264 -2.43 5.27 32.29
CA LEU A 264 -1.74 4.05 31.92
C LEU A 264 -0.23 4.28 31.71
N ASN A 265 0.17 5.43 31.16
CA ASN A 265 1.58 5.80 31.04
C ASN A 265 2.23 6.04 32.40
N PHE A 266 1.49 6.65 33.35
CA PHE A 266 1.98 6.77 34.72
C PHE A 266 2.30 5.38 35.30
N LEU A 267 1.39 4.42 35.17
CA LEU A 267 1.63 3.06 35.67
C LEU A 267 2.83 2.38 34.99
N ARG A 268 2.95 2.54 33.67
CA ARG A 268 4.08 2.00 32.88
C ARG A 268 5.43 2.58 33.27
N GLN A 269 5.47 3.84 33.76
CA GLN A 269 6.68 4.49 34.20
C GLN A 269 6.93 4.26 35.70
N PHE A 270 5.86 4.18 36.49
CA PHE A 270 5.97 3.97 37.94
C PHE A 270 6.56 2.60 38.30
N VAL A 271 6.12 1.53 37.62
CA VAL A 271 6.61 0.17 37.91
C VAL A 271 8.12 0.04 37.72
N PRO A 272 8.72 0.39 36.55
CA PRO A 272 10.17 0.34 36.36
C PRO A 272 10.92 1.31 37.29
N ALA A 273 10.34 2.49 37.58
CA ALA A 273 10.96 3.44 38.52
C ALA A 273 11.00 2.88 39.94
N ALA A 274 9.93 2.29 40.44
CA ALA A 274 9.87 1.67 41.76
C ALA A 274 10.89 0.52 41.89
N TRP A 275 11.00 -0.35 40.87
CA TRP A 275 12.01 -1.39 40.82
C TRP A 275 13.42 -0.81 40.78
N SER A 276 13.66 0.25 39.98
CA SER A 276 14.97 0.91 39.93
C SER A 276 15.38 1.50 41.28
N ILE A 277 14.46 2.21 41.96
CA ILE A 277 14.71 2.76 43.28
C ILE A 277 15.02 1.65 44.31
N GLY A 278 14.22 0.56 44.29
CA GLY A 278 14.44 -0.56 45.18
C GLY A 278 15.79 -1.25 44.98
N LEU A 279 16.15 -1.52 43.72
CA LEU A 279 17.42 -2.16 43.36
C LEU A 279 18.62 -1.27 43.65
N LEU A 280 18.54 0.04 43.36
CA LEU A 280 19.59 0.99 43.66
C LEU A 280 19.74 1.20 45.17
N GLY A 281 18.63 1.25 45.92
CA GLY A 281 18.64 1.31 47.36
C GLY A 281 19.31 0.08 48.00
N TYR A 282 19.01 -1.11 47.48
CA TYR A 282 19.67 -2.35 47.93
C TYR A 282 21.17 -2.35 47.56
N ALA A 283 21.53 -1.94 46.34
CA ALA A 283 22.93 -1.78 45.96
C ALA A 283 23.69 -0.78 46.86
N ALA A 284 23.04 0.33 47.25
CA ALA A 284 23.62 1.30 48.19
C ALA A 284 23.88 0.69 49.58
N VAL A 285 22.98 -0.17 50.08
CA VAL A 285 23.20 -0.90 51.34
C VAL A 285 24.38 -1.86 51.21
N LEU A 286 24.54 -2.58 50.11
CA LEU A 286 25.70 -3.46 49.86
C LEU A 286 27.01 -2.64 49.82
N ALA A 287 26.99 -1.48 49.15
CA ALA A 287 28.13 -0.58 49.09
C ALA A 287 28.50 -0.04 50.48
N PHE A 288 27.49 0.35 51.27
CA PHE A 288 27.72 0.81 52.65
C PHE A 288 28.31 -0.28 53.56
N ARG A 289 27.94 -1.54 53.32
CA ARG A 289 28.51 -2.71 54.02
C ARG A 289 29.89 -3.11 53.52
N GLY A 290 30.40 -2.50 52.45
CA GLY A 290 31.65 -2.86 51.80
C GLY A 290 31.62 -4.16 51.02
N GLU A 291 30.41 -4.70 50.71
CA GLU A 291 30.22 -5.93 49.94
C GLU A 291 30.40 -5.70 48.44
N ILE A 292 30.22 -4.46 47.96
CA ILE A 292 30.49 -4.03 46.60
C ILE A 292 31.35 -2.75 46.59
N THR A 293 32.15 -2.59 45.54
CA THR A 293 33.03 -1.42 45.38
C THR A 293 32.22 -0.19 44.88
N PRO A 294 32.75 1.06 45.05
CA PRO A 294 32.14 2.25 44.48
C PRO A 294 31.92 2.16 42.96
N GLY A 295 32.87 1.58 42.21
CA GLY A 295 32.74 1.39 40.78
C GLY A 295 31.69 0.33 40.39
N GLN A 296 31.54 -0.72 41.19
CA GLN A 296 30.45 -1.70 41.03
C GLN A 296 29.07 -1.03 41.25
N MET A 297 28.96 -0.14 42.27
CA MET A 297 27.76 0.64 42.50
C MET A 297 27.42 1.54 41.32
N ILE A 298 28.41 2.20 40.69
CA ILE A 298 28.24 3.00 39.49
C ILE A 298 27.75 2.11 38.33
N SER A 299 28.36 0.92 38.14
CA SER A 299 27.91 -0.03 37.12
C SER A 299 26.44 -0.41 37.26
N VAL A 300 26.00 -0.73 38.48
CA VAL A 300 24.59 -1.04 38.78
C VAL A 300 23.68 0.16 38.47
N THR A 301 24.12 1.36 38.84
CA THR A 301 23.37 2.61 38.61
C THR A 301 23.19 2.90 37.12
N LEU A 302 24.18 2.60 36.31
CA LEU A 302 24.11 2.79 34.84
C LEU A 302 23.29 1.71 34.13
N LEU A 303 23.24 0.47 34.68
CA LEU A 303 22.59 -0.67 34.02
C LEU A 303 21.11 -0.82 34.39
N VAL A 304 20.73 -0.64 35.64
CA VAL A 304 19.39 -0.97 36.14
C VAL A 304 18.29 -0.08 35.55
N PRO A 305 18.34 1.26 35.63
CA PRO A 305 17.22 2.08 35.15
C PRO A 305 16.94 1.94 33.65
N PRO A 306 17.92 1.96 32.74
CA PRO A 306 17.65 1.79 31.33
C PRO A 306 17.06 0.40 30.99
N SER A 307 17.58 -0.67 31.65
CA SER A 307 17.07 -2.04 31.41
C SER A 307 15.57 -2.20 31.69
N LEU A 308 15.05 -1.48 32.69
CA LEU A 308 13.66 -1.56 33.12
C LEU A 308 12.76 -0.57 32.39
N THR A 309 13.21 0.70 32.22
CA THR A 309 12.38 1.77 31.62
C THR A 309 12.04 1.49 30.17
N VAL A 310 13.00 0.99 29.42
CA VAL A 310 12.85 0.74 27.99
C VAL A 310 11.86 -0.40 27.72
N LEU A 311 11.82 -1.45 28.55
CA LEU A 311 10.82 -2.52 28.47
C LEU A 311 9.38 -2.04 28.68
N GLY A 312 9.16 -1.06 29.56
CA GLY A 312 7.82 -0.51 29.84
C GLY A 312 7.16 0.16 28.64
N ILE A 313 7.94 0.80 27.77
CA ILE A 313 7.44 1.54 26.61
C ILE A 313 7.22 0.62 25.41
N SER A 314 8.07 -0.37 25.22
CA SER A 314 8.21 -1.15 24.00
C SER A 314 7.10 -2.13 23.70
N LEU A 315 6.59 -2.82 24.70
CA LEU A 315 5.56 -3.85 24.51
C LEU A 315 4.25 -3.30 23.95
N GLY A 316 3.94 -2.03 24.26
CA GLY A 316 2.80 -1.33 23.66
C GLY A 316 2.98 -1.12 22.15
N VAL A 317 4.16 -0.65 21.74
CA VAL A 317 4.50 -0.44 20.33
C VAL A 317 4.54 -1.77 19.56
N LEU A 318 5.07 -2.81 20.20
CA LEU A 318 5.19 -4.15 19.62
C LEU A 318 3.81 -4.75 19.31
N THR A 319 2.89 -4.70 20.27
CA THR A 319 1.52 -5.19 20.09
C THR A 319 0.78 -4.41 19.01
N GLU A 320 1.01 -3.10 18.91
CA GLU A 320 0.41 -2.25 17.88
C GLU A 320 0.95 -2.58 16.49
N LEU A 321 2.27 -2.67 16.32
CA LEU A 321 2.91 -3.04 15.05
C LEU A 321 2.46 -4.43 14.59
N TRP A 322 2.41 -5.39 15.50
CA TRP A 322 1.92 -6.74 15.20
C TRP A 322 0.46 -6.73 14.75
N ALA A 323 -0.42 -6.03 15.47
CA ALA A 323 -1.83 -5.95 15.14
C ALA A 323 -2.07 -5.26 13.78
N ARG A 324 -1.36 -4.18 13.50
CA ARG A 324 -1.42 -3.48 12.20
C ARG A 324 -0.92 -4.37 11.07
N GLY A 325 0.25 -4.97 11.24
CA GLY A 325 0.82 -5.87 10.24
C GLY A 325 -0.08 -7.08 9.97
N GLN A 326 -0.66 -7.68 11.01
CA GLN A 326 -1.60 -8.80 10.85
C GLN A 326 -2.89 -8.39 10.13
N ALA A 327 -3.44 -7.20 10.42
CA ALA A 327 -4.62 -6.69 9.73
C ALA A 327 -4.34 -6.44 8.24
N SER A 328 -3.19 -5.85 7.92
CA SER A 328 -2.75 -5.61 6.54
C SER A 328 -2.43 -6.92 5.82
N THR A 329 -1.77 -7.88 6.47
CA THR A 329 -1.55 -9.23 5.90
C THR A 329 -2.87 -9.90 5.54
N ARG A 330 -3.92 -9.77 6.38
CA ARG A 330 -5.25 -10.32 6.08
C ARG A 330 -5.85 -9.70 4.83
N ARG A 331 -5.72 -8.36 4.63
CA ARG A 331 -6.24 -7.69 3.42
C ARG A 331 -5.46 -8.10 2.17
N VAL A 332 -4.14 -8.23 2.28
CA VAL A 332 -3.29 -8.79 1.20
C VAL A 332 -3.72 -10.21 0.86
N GLN A 333 -3.98 -11.07 1.86
CA GLN A 333 -4.49 -12.42 1.65
C GLN A 333 -5.84 -12.44 0.93
N HIS A 334 -6.76 -11.56 1.34
CA HIS A 334 -8.08 -11.45 0.72
C HIS A 334 -7.96 -11.03 -0.74
N LEU A 335 -7.20 -9.96 -1.03
CA LEU A 335 -6.97 -9.50 -2.39
C LEU A 335 -6.32 -10.59 -3.26
N ALA A 336 -5.26 -11.21 -2.77
CA ALA A 336 -4.58 -12.27 -3.50
C ALA A 336 -5.48 -13.50 -3.72
N GLY A 337 -6.31 -13.87 -2.71
CA GLY A 337 -7.28 -14.95 -2.81
C GLY A 337 -8.34 -14.67 -3.89
N GLU A 338 -8.95 -13.48 -3.88
CA GLU A 338 -9.93 -13.08 -4.89
C GLU A 338 -9.34 -13.08 -6.31
N LEU A 339 -8.07 -12.66 -6.46
CA LEU A 339 -7.39 -12.70 -7.76
C LEU A 339 -7.08 -14.14 -8.21
N VAL A 340 -6.71 -15.02 -7.30
CA VAL A 340 -6.52 -16.46 -7.59
C VAL A 340 -7.84 -17.10 -7.98
N ASP A 341 -8.90 -16.89 -7.20
CA ASP A 341 -10.23 -17.42 -7.49
C ASP A 341 -10.76 -16.93 -8.85
N ALA A 342 -10.53 -15.65 -9.16
CA ALA A 342 -10.89 -15.08 -10.45
C ALA A 342 -10.07 -15.69 -11.61
N SER A 343 -8.82 -16.05 -11.39
CA SER A 343 -7.96 -16.72 -12.38
C SER A 343 -8.34 -18.20 -12.59
N LEU A 344 -8.84 -18.85 -11.55
CA LEU A 344 -9.31 -20.24 -11.58
C LEU A 344 -10.77 -20.38 -12.01
N ALA A 345 -11.49 -19.26 -12.13
CA ALA A 345 -12.87 -19.27 -12.62
C ALA A 345 -12.93 -19.96 -13.99
N PRO A 346 -13.94 -20.81 -14.24
CA PRO A 346 -14.05 -21.51 -15.50
C PRO A 346 -14.03 -20.51 -16.65
N THR A 347 -13.15 -20.76 -17.61
CA THR A 347 -13.07 -19.93 -18.82
C THR A 347 -14.43 -19.93 -19.48
N PRO A 348 -15.03 -18.77 -19.79
CA PRO A 348 -16.25 -18.72 -20.58
C PRO A 348 -16.03 -19.52 -21.86
N GLY A 349 -17.00 -20.37 -22.18
CA GLY A 349 -16.94 -21.14 -23.43
C GLY A 349 -16.79 -20.24 -24.68
N GLU A 350 -16.71 -20.83 -25.82
CA GLU A 350 -16.69 -20.09 -27.10
C GLU A 350 -17.87 -19.12 -27.23
N PRO A 351 -17.69 -17.99 -27.96
CA PRO A 351 -18.77 -17.07 -28.26
C PRO A 351 -19.97 -17.81 -28.91
N ARG A 352 -21.17 -17.47 -28.47
CA ARG A 352 -22.39 -18.08 -28.95
C ARG A 352 -22.98 -17.33 -30.15
N TRP A 353 -22.69 -16.02 -30.22
CA TRP A 353 -23.21 -15.16 -31.27
C TRP A 353 -22.10 -14.86 -32.27
N GLU A 354 -22.40 -15.07 -33.55
CA GLU A 354 -21.51 -14.71 -34.64
C GLU A 354 -21.55 -13.20 -34.88
N ILE A 355 -20.39 -12.61 -35.16
CA ILE A 355 -20.26 -11.23 -35.57
C ILE A 355 -19.91 -11.21 -37.05
N ASP A 356 -20.86 -10.76 -37.88
CA ASP A 356 -20.67 -10.60 -39.32
C ASP A 356 -19.73 -9.44 -39.66
N ALA A 357 -19.19 -9.41 -40.86
CA ALA A 357 -18.46 -8.27 -41.39
C ALA A 357 -19.40 -7.05 -41.51
N GLY A 358 -18.88 -5.87 -41.17
CA GLY A 358 -19.64 -4.63 -41.10
C GLY A 358 -19.93 -4.18 -39.68
N LEU A 359 -20.80 -3.20 -39.54
CA LEU A 359 -21.23 -2.62 -38.29
C LEU A 359 -22.55 -3.24 -37.81
N THR A 360 -22.50 -3.94 -36.69
CA THR A 360 -23.70 -4.50 -36.04
C THR A 360 -24.00 -3.70 -34.75
N VAL A 361 -25.24 -3.33 -34.56
CA VAL A 361 -25.69 -2.73 -33.26
C VAL A 361 -26.39 -3.80 -32.44
N TRP A 362 -25.96 -3.97 -31.20
CA TRP A 362 -26.67 -4.72 -30.17
C TRP A 362 -27.43 -3.76 -29.26
N ASN A 363 -28.79 -3.86 -29.28
CA ASN A 363 -29.67 -2.99 -28.49
C ASN A 363 -30.40 -3.79 -27.40
N PRO A 364 -29.77 -4.02 -26.23
CA PRO A 364 -30.42 -4.69 -25.11
C PRO A 364 -31.52 -3.80 -24.52
N ARG A 365 -32.78 -4.25 -24.61
CA ARG A 365 -33.95 -3.49 -24.15
C ARG A 365 -34.31 -3.75 -22.70
N SER A 366 -33.84 -4.83 -22.11
CA SER A 366 -34.10 -5.21 -20.73
C SER A 366 -32.82 -5.48 -19.95
N ALA A 367 -32.91 -5.48 -18.61
CA ALA A 367 -31.80 -5.88 -17.75
C ALA A 367 -31.38 -7.35 -18.00
N GLY A 368 -32.32 -8.22 -18.40
CA GLY A 368 -32.05 -9.60 -18.78
C GLY A 368 -31.21 -9.67 -20.06
N ASP A 369 -31.59 -8.90 -21.11
CA ASP A 369 -30.82 -8.81 -22.33
C ASP A 369 -29.41 -8.30 -22.08
N ARG A 370 -29.29 -7.28 -21.23
CA ARG A 370 -27.98 -6.74 -20.84
C ARG A 370 -27.10 -7.80 -20.17
N GLN A 371 -27.64 -8.63 -19.28
CA GLN A 371 -26.90 -9.74 -18.68
C GLN A 371 -26.44 -10.78 -19.70
N LEU A 372 -27.26 -11.08 -20.71
CA LEU A 372 -26.87 -11.97 -21.79
C LEU A 372 -25.74 -11.38 -22.64
N VAL A 373 -25.84 -10.10 -22.99
CA VAL A 373 -24.78 -9.35 -23.68
C VAL A 373 -23.49 -9.32 -22.86
N ASP A 374 -23.56 -9.03 -21.59
CA ASP A 374 -22.38 -9.01 -20.71
C ASP A 374 -21.71 -10.38 -20.59
N ALA A 375 -22.50 -11.46 -20.54
CA ALA A 375 -21.98 -12.82 -20.57
C ALA A 375 -21.31 -13.16 -21.91
N GLU A 376 -21.80 -12.65 -23.00
CA GLU A 376 -21.24 -12.85 -24.35
C GLU A 376 -19.96 -12.01 -24.52
N LEU A 377 -19.95 -10.77 -24.07
CA LEU A 377 -18.73 -9.93 -24.05
C LEU A 377 -17.57 -10.63 -23.34
N GLN A 378 -17.84 -11.31 -22.24
CA GLN A 378 -16.81 -12.07 -21.52
C GLN A 378 -16.23 -13.22 -22.34
N ARG A 379 -17.00 -13.81 -23.25
CA ARG A 379 -16.50 -14.85 -24.16
C ARG A 379 -15.65 -14.25 -25.27
N TRP A 380 -16.11 -13.15 -25.85
CA TRP A 380 -15.40 -12.44 -26.90
C TRP A 380 -14.08 -11.84 -26.44
N GLN A 381 -14.00 -11.32 -25.20
CA GLN A 381 -12.75 -10.78 -24.64
C GLN A 381 -11.59 -11.78 -24.60
N LEU A 382 -11.88 -13.07 -24.59
CA LEU A 382 -10.87 -14.13 -24.55
C LEU A 382 -10.43 -14.60 -25.93
N GLN A 383 -11.07 -14.13 -27.00
CA GLN A 383 -10.71 -14.52 -28.34
C GLN A 383 -9.51 -13.71 -28.86
N PRO A 384 -8.57 -14.36 -29.57
CA PRO A 384 -7.45 -13.65 -30.17
C PRO A 384 -7.95 -12.66 -31.25
N GLY A 385 -7.34 -11.48 -31.28
CA GLY A 385 -7.67 -10.42 -32.24
C GLY A 385 -8.98 -9.68 -31.96
N VAL A 386 -9.60 -9.88 -30.80
CA VAL A 386 -10.80 -9.15 -30.37
C VAL A 386 -10.40 -8.07 -29.35
N VAL A 387 -10.93 -6.88 -29.53
CA VAL A 387 -10.85 -5.79 -28.56
C VAL A 387 -12.24 -5.38 -28.12
N VAL A 388 -12.48 -5.42 -26.81
CA VAL A 388 -13.74 -4.97 -26.21
C VAL A 388 -13.48 -3.69 -25.44
N ALA A 389 -14.06 -2.58 -25.89
CA ALA A 389 -14.01 -1.29 -25.21
C ALA A 389 -15.04 -1.28 -24.08
N PRO A 390 -14.63 -1.02 -22.84
CA PRO A 390 -15.54 -1.01 -21.68
C PRO A 390 -16.45 0.23 -21.70
N HIS A 391 -17.63 0.08 -21.12
CA HIS A 391 -18.58 1.19 -20.93
C HIS A 391 -17.98 2.39 -20.15
N ARG A 392 -17.15 2.11 -19.14
CA ARG A 392 -16.45 3.17 -18.40
C ARG A 392 -15.14 3.54 -19.07
N VAL A 393 -15.06 4.79 -19.47
CA VAL A 393 -13.91 5.35 -20.17
C VAL A 393 -12.82 5.76 -19.16
N SER A 394 -11.59 5.30 -19.41
CA SER A 394 -10.41 5.72 -18.66
C SER A 394 -9.43 6.44 -19.58
N VAL A 395 -9.04 7.64 -19.17
CA VAL A 395 -7.96 8.44 -19.77
C VAL A 395 -6.86 8.56 -18.75
N PHE A 396 -5.63 8.37 -19.17
CA PHE A 396 -4.46 8.37 -18.30
C PHE A 396 -3.77 9.74 -18.32
N GLU A 397 -3.13 10.09 -17.21
CA GLU A 397 -2.22 11.22 -17.15
C GLU A 397 -1.05 11.00 -18.12
N GLY A 398 -0.66 12.05 -18.86
CA GLY A 398 0.42 11.97 -19.85
C GLY A 398 0.05 12.62 -21.18
N SER A 399 0.78 12.31 -22.24
CA SER A 399 0.51 12.87 -23.57
C SER A 399 -0.75 12.26 -24.21
N LEU A 400 -1.29 12.95 -25.22
CA LEU A 400 -2.35 12.38 -26.05
C LEU A 400 -1.84 11.13 -26.80
N ALA A 401 -0.55 11.14 -27.20
CA ALA A 401 0.08 9.99 -27.84
C ALA A 401 0.04 8.74 -26.94
N ASP A 402 0.45 8.88 -25.66
CA ASP A 402 0.41 7.77 -24.69
C ASP A 402 -1.00 7.24 -24.47
N ASN A 403 -2.00 8.11 -24.58
CA ASN A 403 -3.39 7.74 -24.43
C ASN A 403 -3.99 6.99 -25.64
N VAL A 404 -3.58 7.32 -26.85
CA VAL A 404 -4.16 6.74 -28.07
C VAL A 404 -3.27 5.64 -28.67
N ASN A 405 -1.96 5.72 -28.46
CA ASN A 405 -0.97 4.73 -28.93
C ASN A 405 -0.02 4.32 -27.78
N PRO A 406 -0.52 3.68 -26.71
CA PRO A 406 0.27 3.39 -25.52
C PRO A 406 1.48 2.46 -25.75
N LEU A 407 1.47 1.68 -26.83
CA LEU A 407 2.58 0.78 -27.18
C LEU A 407 3.56 1.41 -28.20
N GLY A 408 3.24 2.58 -28.76
CA GLY A 408 4.07 3.23 -29.77
C GLY A 408 4.10 2.48 -31.12
N THR A 409 3.26 1.47 -31.32
CA THR A 409 3.32 0.56 -32.47
C THR A 409 2.37 0.94 -33.61
N VAL A 410 1.43 1.85 -33.35
CA VAL A 410 0.40 2.24 -34.34
C VAL A 410 1.04 3.16 -35.40
N PRO A 411 0.88 2.85 -36.70
CA PRO A 411 1.36 3.72 -37.78
C PRO A 411 0.70 5.11 -37.74
N PRO A 412 1.42 6.19 -38.08
CA PRO A 412 0.89 7.56 -38.03
C PRO A 412 -0.42 7.76 -38.79
N GLN A 413 -0.60 7.06 -39.92
CA GLN A 413 -1.81 7.12 -40.71
C GLN A 413 -3.01 6.54 -39.97
N HIS A 414 -2.87 5.35 -39.38
CA HIS A 414 -3.95 4.74 -38.58
C HIS A 414 -4.30 5.58 -37.34
N LEU A 415 -3.28 6.17 -36.70
CA LEU A 415 -3.50 7.07 -35.58
C LEU A 415 -4.30 8.32 -35.99
N ARG A 416 -3.98 8.89 -37.15
CA ARG A 416 -4.70 10.01 -37.75
C ARG A 416 -6.16 9.65 -38.01
N ASP A 417 -6.38 8.52 -38.69
CA ASP A 417 -7.72 8.08 -39.10
C ASP A 417 -8.59 7.75 -37.88
N ALA A 418 -8.01 7.17 -36.82
CA ALA A 418 -8.69 6.92 -35.57
C ALA A 418 -9.09 8.23 -34.85
N LEU A 419 -8.18 9.20 -34.76
CA LEU A 419 -8.47 10.51 -34.18
C LEU A 419 -9.52 11.28 -35.00
N TRP A 420 -9.48 11.17 -36.32
CA TRP A 420 -10.49 11.73 -37.22
C TRP A 420 -11.86 11.09 -37.03
N ALA A 421 -11.92 9.76 -37.00
CA ALA A 421 -13.17 9.04 -36.80
C ALA A 421 -13.80 9.31 -35.46
N ALA A 422 -12.99 9.45 -34.42
CA ALA A 422 -13.45 9.86 -33.09
C ALA A 422 -13.73 11.37 -32.95
N SER A 423 -13.65 12.16 -34.03
CA SER A 423 -13.88 13.62 -34.03
C SER A 423 -13.02 14.40 -33.02
N CYS A 424 -11.73 14.03 -32.87
CA CYS A 424 -10.82 14.62 -31.88
C CYS A 424 -10.16 15.94 -32.30
N ARG A 425 -10.51 16.56 -33.43
CA ARG A 425 -9.90 17.78 -33.96
C ARG A 425 -9.90 18.97 -32.98
N ASP A 426 -11.02 19.22 -32.32
CA ASP A 426 -11.16 20.29 -31.33
C ASP A 426 -10.29 20.01 -30.09
N ILE A 427 -10.11 18.73 -29.74
CA ILE A 427 -9.27 18.32 -28.61
C ILE A 427 -7.81 18.58 -28.94
N LEU A 428 -7.33 18.15 -30.14
CA LEU A 428 -5.98 18.40 -30.58
C LEU A 428 -5.67 19.90 -30.58
N ARG A 429 -6.53 20.71 -31.22
CA ARG A 429 -6.35 22.17 -31.29
C ARG A 429 -6.30 22.81 -29.91
N ARG A 430 -7.16 22.38 -28.97
CA ARG A 430 -7.16 22.87 -27.60
C ARG A 430 -5.87 22.55 -26.83
N LEU A 431 -5.27 21.40 -27.13
CA LEU A 431 -4.03 20.96 -26.48
C LEU A 431 -2.75 21.42 -27.22
N GLY A 432 -2.88 22.17 -28.32
CA GLY A 432 -1.75 22.70 -29.08
C GLY A 432 -1.27 21.80 -30.22
N GLY A 433 -2.08 20.80 -30.60
CA GLY A 433 -1.85 19.96 -31.78
C GLY A 433 -2.71 20.36 -32.98
N GLU A 434 -2.55 19.65 -34.10
CA GLU A 434 -3.31 19.87 -35.32
C GLU A 434 -3.73 18.56 -35.98
N LEU A 435 -4.95 18.54 -36.53
CA LEU A 435 -5.48 17.47 -37.35
C LEU A 435 -6.16 18.11 -38.58
N SER A 436 -5.52 18.03 -39.73
CA SER A 436 -6.01 18.69 -40.96
C SER A 436 -7.09 17.85 -41.68
N GLU A 437 -7.95 18.52 -42.48
CA GLU A 437 -8.93 17.90 -43.34
C GLU A 437 -8.34 17.71 -44.74
N GLY A 438 -8.28 16.48 -45.24
CA GLY A 438 -7.88 16.15 -46.61
C GLY A 438 -6.88 14.99 -46.72
N GLU A 439 -6.74 14.44 -47.95
CA GLU A 439 -5.75 13.41 -48.25
C GLU A 439 -4.33 13.96 -48.17
N GLY A 440 -3.49 13.34 -47.37
CA GLY A 440 -2.06 13.66 -47.28
C GLY A 440 -1.65 14.71 -46.25
N THR A 441 -2.46 15.00 -45.25
CA THR A 441 -2.25 16.08 -44.33
C THR A 441 -1.73 15.64 -42.96
N ASP A 442 -0.93 16.52 -42.37
CA ASP A 442 -0.11 16.29 -41.19
C ASP A 442 -0.94 16.14 -39.91
N LEU A 443 -0.60 15.13 -39.12
CA LEU A 443 -0.98 14.98 -37.74
C LEU A 443 0.12 15.57 -36.86
N VAL A 444 -0.18 16.65 -36.16
CA VAL A 444 0.69 17.20 -35.10
C VAL A 444 0.08 16.86 -33.75
N LEU A 445 0.72 15.94 -33.03
CA LEU A 445 0.29 15.57 -31.69
C LEU A 445 0.65 16.67 -30.70
N PRO A 446 -0.25 17.00 -29.75
CA PRO A 446 0.00 18.06 -28.78
C PRO A 446 1.04 17.67 -27.74
N GLU A 447 1.85 18.63 -27.32
CA GLU A 447 2.77 18.49 -26.19
C GLU A 447 2.09 18.71 -24.83
N THR A 448 0.96 19.44 -24.81
CA THR A 448 0.21 19.71 -23.57
C THR A 448 -0.29 18.42 -22.98
N PRO A 449 0.05 18.10 -21.73
CA PRO A 449 -0.34 16.85 -21.11
C PRO A 449 -1.83 16.83 -20.73
N ILE A 450 -2.39 15.63 -20.78
CA ILE A 450 -3.67 15.31 -20.18
C ILE A 450 -3.42 15.14 -18.68
N GLY A 451 -4.19 15.83 -17.85
CA GLY A 451 -4.06 15.77 -16.39
C GLY A 451 -4.58 14.46 -15.81
N GLU A 452 -4.39 14.29 -14.50
CA GLU A 452 -4.84 13.12 -13.75
C GLU A 452 -6.31 12.78 -14.07
N ALA A 453 -6.57 11.53 -14.43
CA ALA A 453 -7.89 11.04 -14.85
C ALA A 453 -8.59 11.89 -15.94
N GLY A 454 -7.85 12.71 -16.68
CA GLY A 454 -8.37 13.63 -17.68
C GLY A 454 -9.23 14.76 -17.11
N LEU A 455 -8.96 15.23 -15.89
CA LEU A 455 -9.74 16.29 -15.22
C LEU A 455 -9.73 17.63 -15.97
N ASN A 456 -8.74 17.87 -16.83
CA ASN A 456 -8.67 19.02 -17.71
C ASN A 456 -9.50 18.88 -19.01
N LEU A 457 -10.20 17.75 -19.19
CA LEU A 457 -11.05 17.44 -20.34
C LEU A 457 -12.53 17.33 -19.95
N SER A 458 -13.43 17.65 -20.88
CA SER A 458 -14.86 17.35 -20.69
C SER A 458 -15.14 15.84 -20.75
N GLY A 459 -16.32 15.42 -20.25
CA GLY A 459 -16.74 14.01 -20.36
C GLY A 459 -16.69 13.47 -21.78
N GLY A 460 -17.28 14.20 -22.73
CA GLY A 460 -17.29 13.84 -24.14
C GLY A 460 -15.90 13.85 -24.78
N GLN A 461 -14.99 14.73 -24.36
CA GLN A 461 -13.61 14.73 -24.83
C GLN A 461 -12.86 13.47 -24.36
N ARG A 462 -13.00 13.10 -23.08
CA ARG A 462 -12.42 11.84 -22.58
C ARG A 462 -12.95 10.62 -23.34
N GLN A 463 -14.25 10.60 -23.63
CA GLN A 463 -14.89 9.51 -24.34
C GLN A 463 -14.35 9.37 -25.77
N ARG A 464 -14.19 10.49 -26.48
CA ARG A 464 -13.63 10.50 -27.85
C ARG A 464 -12.16 10.07 -27.90
N ILE A 465 -11.33 10.46 -26.92
CA ILE A 465 -9.95 10.00 -26.82
C ILE A 465 -9.88 8.49 -26.60
N ALA A 466 -10.73 7.97 -25.70
CA ALA A 466 -10.76 6.52 -25.47
C ALA A 466 -11.28 5.76 -26.70
N LEU A 467 -12.29 6.27 -27.40
CA LEU A 467 -12.74 5.70 -28.66
C LEU A 467 -11.60 5.69 -29.71
N ALA A 468 -10.87 6.81 -29.86
CA ALA A 468 -9.71 6.88 -30.74
C ALA A 468 -8.65 5.82 -30.42
N ARG A 469 -8.39 5.53 -29.14
CA ARG A 469 -7.47 4.46 -28.69
C ARG A 469 -7.88 3.08 -29.25
N PHE A 470 -9.15 2.74 -29.15
CA PHE A 470 -9.65 1.44 -29.62
C PHE A 470 -9.69 1.35 -31.15
N LEU A 471 -9.99 2.45 -31.82
CA LEU A 471 -9.93 2.53 -33.28
C LEU A 471 -8.49 2.46 -33.79
N ALA A 472 -7.54 3.11 -33.12
CA ALA A 472 -6.14 3.09 -33.48
C ALA A 472 -5.50 1.70 -33.33
N ALA A 473 -5.98 0.89 -32.41
CA ALA A 473 -5.54 -0.50 -32.24
C ALA A 473 -5.93 -1.39 -33.44
N ASP A 474 -6.86 -0.97 -34.26
CA ASP A 474 -7.35 -1.62 -35.50
C ASP A 474 -7.50 -3.15 -35.42
N PRO A 475 -8.25 -3.70 -34.45
CA PRO A 475 -8.40 -5.13 -34.29
C PRO A 475 -9.32 -5.73 -35.37
N PRO A 476 -9.15 -7.02 -35.72
CA PRO A 476 -10.09 -7.71 -36.61
C PRO A 476 -11.54 -7.69 -36.15
N VAL A 477 -11.76 -7.74 -34.82
CA VAL A 477 -13.09 -7.62 -34.20
C VAL A 477 -13.03 -6.54 -33.12
N LEU A 478 -13.89 -5.53 -33.24
CA LEU A 478 -14.02 -4.43 -32.29
C LEU A 478 -15.43 -4.41 -31.71
N ILE A 479 -15.51 -4.43 -30.37
CA ILE A 479 -16.80 -4.31 -29.66
C ILE A 479 -16.74 -3.05 -28.79
N LEU A 480 -17.68 -2.13 -28.99
CA LEU A 480 -17.78 -0.84 -28.32
C LEU A 480 -19.03 -0.82 -27.42
N ASP A 481 -18.86 -0.63 -26.13
CA ASP A 481 -19.96 -0.58 -25.17
C ASP A 481 -20.30 0.88 -24.83
N ASP A 482 -21.43 1.37 -25.38
CA ASP A 482 -21.93 2.73 -25.27
C ASP A 482 -20.84 3.83 -25.51
N PRO A 483 -20.18 3.81 -26.68
CA PRO A 483 -18.98 4.63 -26.91
C PRO A 483 -19.25 6.15 -26.96
N THR A 484 -20.49 6.59 -26.95
CA THR A 484 -20.88 7.99 -27.23
C THR A 484 -21.88 8.60 -26.24
N THR A 485 -22.01 8.04 -25.05
CA THR A 485 -23.01 8.45 -24.02
C THR A 485 -22.90 9.93 -23.60
N GLY A 486 -21.73 10.53 -23.65
CA GLY A 486 -21.46 11.91 -23.25
C GLY A 486 -21.31 12.91 -24.40
N LEU A 487 -21.74 12.55 -25.62
CA LEU A 487 -21.63 13.42 -26.80
C LEU A 487 -22.96 14.14 -27.10
N ASP A 488 -22.85 15.35 -27.63
CA ASP A 488 -23.99 16.03 -28.24
C ASP A 488 -24.40 15.33 -29.57
N SER A 489 -25.62 15.56 -30.02
CA SER A 489 -26.22 14.88 -31.18
C SER A 489 -25.45 15.09 -32.49
N VAL A 490 -24.84 16.26 -32.67
CA VAL A 490 -24.08 16.58 -33.90
C VAL A 490 -22.76 15.82 -33.91
N THR A 491 -22.02 15.88 -32.80
CA THR A 491 -20.75 15.15 -32.66
C THR A 491 -20.98 13.64 -32.72
N LEU A 492 -22.07 13.14 -32.14
CA LEU A 492 -22.44 11.73 -32.17
C LEU A 492 -22.70 11.25 -33.59
N ASP A 493 -23.49 11.98 -34.38
CA ASP A 493 -23.79 11.63 -35.80
C ASP A 493 -22.48 11.59 -36.61
N GLN A 494 -21.61 12.56 -36.45
CA GLN A 494 -20.30 12.56 -37.11
C GLN A 494 -19.45 11.35 -36.76
N VAL A 495 -19.36 11.03 -35.44
CA VAL A 495 -18.59 9.89 -34.96
C VAL A 495 -19.17 8.57 -35.51
N ALA A 496 -20.48 8.40 -35.42
CA ALA A 496 -21.12 7.17 -35.90
C ALA A 496 -20.83 6.91 -37.38
N ARG A 497 -21.02 7.92 -38.25
CA ARG A 497 -20.75 7.81 -39.71
C ARG A 497 -19.26 7.57 -39.98
N ARG A 498 -18.36 8.27 -39.30
CA ARG A 498 -16.92 8.13 -39.52
C ARG A 498 -16.40 6.78 -39.07
N VAL A 499 -16.89 6.29 -37.91
CA VAL A 499 -16.53 4.95 -37.41
C VAL A 499 -17.07 3.86 -38.37
N ALA A 500 -18.33 3.97 -38.84
CA ALA A 500 -18.87 3.05 -39.82
C ALA A 500 -18.04 3.03 -41.11
N GLY A 501 -17.63 4.20 -41.62
CA GLY A 501 -16.76 4.29 -42.80
C GLY A 501 -15.36 3.71 -42.54
N LEU A 502 -14.71 4.06 -41.45
CA LEU A 502 -13.37 3.57 -41.10
C LEU A 502 -13.33 2.05 -40.92
N ARG A 503 -14.40 1.50 -40.34
CA ARG A 503 -14.52 0.06 -40.05
C ARG A 503 -15.30 -0.72 -41.10
N SER A 504 -15.51 -0.13 -42.27
CA SER A 504 -16.17 -0.83 -43.38
C SER A 504 -15.41 -2.10 -43.78
N GLY A 505 -16.10 -3.23 -43.83
CA GLY A 505 -15.51 -4.56 -44.10
C GLY A 505 -14.86 -5.26 -42.89
N TYR A 506 -14.70 -4.58 -41.75
CA TYR A 506 -14.26 -5.19 -40.50
C TYR A 506 -15.47 -5.59 -39.63
N ARG A 507 -15.25 -6.49 -38.68
CA ARG A 507 -16.28 -6.89 -37.73
C ARG A 507 -16.34 -5.89 -36.59
N THR A 508 -17.44 -5.12 -36.51
CA THR A 508 -17.59 -4.10 -35.45
C THR A 508 -18.98 -4.22 -34.82
N VAL A 509 -19.02 -4.30 -33.49
CA VAL A 509 -20.26 -4.30 -32.71
C VAL A 509 -20.32 -3.03 -31.87
N VAL A 510 -21.44 -2.35 -31.89
CA VAL A 510 -21.74 -1.24 -31.00
C VAL A 510 -22.93 -1.62 -30.12
N ILE A 511 -22.73 -1.68 -28.84
CA ILE A 511 -23.80 -1.95 -27.88
C ILE A 511 -24.37 -0.60 -27.46
N THR A 512 -25.60 -0.29 -27.88
CA THR A 512 -26.21 1.00 -27.53
C THR A 512 -27.72 0.98 -27.84
N SER A 513 -28.44 1.79 -27.07
CA SER A 513 -29.87 2.11 -27.36
C SER A 513 -30.05 3.37 -28.21
N ASN A 514 -28.97 4.01 -28.66
CA ASN A 514 -29.04 5.27 -29.38
C ASN A 514 -29.39 5.08 -30.86
N PRO A 515 -30.50 5.67 -31.36
CA PRO A 515 -30.94 5.49 -32.73
C PRO A 515 -29.96 5.97 -33.81
N THR A 516 -29.08 6.91 -33.52
CA THR A 516 -28.09 7.42 -34.46
C THR A 516 -27.15 6.29 -34.95
N TRP A 517 -26.79 5.36 -34.10
CA TRP A 517 -26.00 4.20 -34.47
C TRP A 517 -26.79 3.22 -35.34
N TRP A 518 -28.10 3.11 -35.11
CA TRP A 518 -28.95 2.22 -35.95
C TRP A 518 -29.01 2.69 -37.41
N GLY A 519 -28.99 4.02 -37.61
CA GLY A 519 -29.02 4.61 -38.96
C GLY A 519 -27.78 4.38 -39.82
N VAL A 520 -26.64 4.00 -39.19
CA VAL A 520 -25.38 3.71 -39.89
C VAL A 520 -24.97 2.23 -39.81
N ALA A 521 -25.75 1.40 -39.12
CA ALA A 521 -25.47 -0.01 -38.93
C ALA A 521 -25.95 -0.85 -40.15
N ASP A 522 -25.17 -1.86 -40.49
CA ASP A 522 -25.57 -2.88 -41.47
C ASP A 522 -26.63 -3.82 -40.88
N ARG A 523 -26.60 -4.02 -39.54
CA ARG A 523 -27.52 -4.89 -38.80
C ARG A 523 -27.81 -4.36 -37.41
N VAL A 524 -29.07 -4.47 -36.97
CA VAL A 524 -29.50 -4.18 -35.61
C VAL A 524 -30.07 -5.44 -34.97
N VAL A 525 -29.56 -5.83 -33.81
CA VAL A 525 -30.02 -6.99 -33.03
C VAL A 525 -30.70 -6.49 -31.77
N GLU A 526 -31.93 -6.88 -31.56
CA GLU A 526 -32.79 -6.47 -30.44
C GLU A 526 -33.29 -7.66 -29.61
N GLU A 527 -33.19 -8.87 -30.14
CA GLU A 527 -33.59 -10.09 -29.45
C GLU A 527 -32.37 -10.94 -29.13
N PHE A 528 -32.15 -11.13 -27.84
CA PHE A 528 -31.03 -11.90 -27.27
C PHE A 528 -31.58 -13.20 -26.67
N SER A 529 -31.92 -14.18 -27.54
CA SER A 529 -32.28 -15.52 -27.08
C SER A 529 -31.04 -16.42 -27.04
N GLY A 530 -31.02 -17.39 -26.15
CA GLY A 530 -29.88 -18.31 -25.98
C GLY A 530 -29.62 -19.29 -27.15
N GLN A 531 -30.23 -19.08 -28.31
CA GLN A 531 -29.97 -19.83 -29.56
C GLN A 531 -29.26 -18.93 -30.58
N PRO A 532 -28.28 -19.46 -31.36
CA PRO A 532 -27.65 -18.71 -32.43
C PRO A 532 -28.72 -18.29 -33.47
N ALA A 533 -28.77 -16.99 -33.78
CA ALA A 533 -29.64 -16.47 -34.82
C ALA A 533 -29.22 -17.10 -36.16
N ARG A 534 -30.08 -17.95 -36.75
CA ARG A 534 -29.92 -18.38 -38.13
C ARG A 534 -30.04 -17.14 -39.01
N SER A 535 -29.04 -16.90 -39.85
CA SER A 535 -29.13 -15.92 -40.94
C SER A 535 -30.34 -16.23 -41.80
N PRO A 536 -31.19 -15.26 -42.22
CA PRO A 536 -32.20 -15.50 -43.20
C PRO A 536 -31.50 -15.87 -44.52
N GLU A 537 -31.65 -17.12 -44.94
CA GLU A 537 -31.30 -17.51 -46.30
C GLU A 537 -32.04 -16.58 -47.25
N LYS A 538 -31.32 -15.93 -48.15
CA LYS A 538 -31.90 -15.23 -49.29
C LYS A 538 -32.65 -16.27 -50.08
N GLU A 539 -33.98 -16.27 -50.01
CA GLU A 539 -34.83 -16.95 -50.99
C GLU A 539 -34.51 -16.39 -52.38
N THR A 540 -33.83 -17.18 -53.17
CA THR A 540 -33.65 -16.94 -54.59
C THR A 540 -34.96 -17.27 -55.21
N GLU A 541 -35.76 -16.27 -55.55
CA GLU A 541 -36.88 -16.43 -56.47
C GLU A 541 -36.38 -16.97 -57.85
N GLN A 542 -36.88 -18.14 -58.20
CA GLN A 542 -36.89 -18.64 -59.56
C GLN A 542 -38.13 -18.12 -60.31
#